data_a0c969c489e67cacb3b91920eb4197b1
#
_entry.id   a0c969c489e67cacb3b91920eb4197b1
#
_cell.length_a   1.000
_cell.length_b   1.000
_cell.length_c   1.000
_cell.angle_alpha   90.00
_cell.angle_beta   90.00
_cell.angle_gamma   90.00
#
_symmetry.space_group_name_H-M   'P 1'
#
loop_
_entity.id
_entity.type
_entity.pdbx_description
1 polymer ?
#
loop_
_entity_poly.entity_id
_entity_poly.type
_entity_poly.pdbx_seq_one_letter_code
_entity_poly.pdbx_strand_id
1 'polypeptide(L)'
;TNSQFMSYLQSEIDYITQSAGGSVYVADASLGSVNTIFSGRLSYSKGGYVLRMIKWVLGDAPFYQALKDYHNQPNLAYQYAVTTDLKNSLLQSTGKDFTGFFNDWIYGQGYPSYQIRWNQTPDQVIRFKVAQTQSHSSVNFFELPLPIKVTGTAGQVVYLVLDHQSNNQY
;
A
#
# COMPACT_ATOMS: atom_id res chain seq x y z
N THR A 1 -7.43 0.99 -22.36
CA THR A 1 -8.36 2.04 -21.86
C THR A 1 -8.30 2.16 -20.34
N ASN A 2 -8.82 3.27 -19.78
CA ASN A 2 -8.85 3.48 -18.33
C ASN A 2 -9.71 2.40 -17.61
N SER A 3 -10.82 1.97 -18.21
CA SER A 3 -11.67 0.92 -17.67
C SER A 3 -10.96 -0.45 -17.62
N GLN A 4 -10.21 -0.81 -18.66
CA GLN A 4 -9.42 -2.04 -18.67
C GLN A 4 -8.35 -2.03 -17.57
N PHE A 5 -7.71 -0.89 -17.35
CA PHE A 5 -6.74 -0.74 -16.27
C PHE A 5 -7.39 -0.89 -14.89
N MET A 6 -8.56 -0.29 -14.68
CA MET A 6 -9.31 -0.44 -13.41
C MET A 6 -9.76 -1.89 -13.18
N SER A 7 -10.21 -2.59 -14.24
CA SER A 7 -10.57 -4.01 -14.15
C SER A 7 -9.36 -4.88 -13.82
N TYR A 8 -8.20 -4.59 -14.41
CA TYR A 8 -6.94 -5.27 -14.07
C TYR A 8 -6.58 -5.05 -12.59
N LEU A 9 -6.64 -3.80 -12.11
CA LEU A 9 -6.36 -3.52 -10.69
C LEU A 9 -7.30 -4.27 -9.75
N GLN A 10 -8.58 -4.37 -10.09
CA GLN A 10 -9.54 -5.13 -9.29
C GLN A 10 -9.20 -6.62 -9.28
N SER A 11 -8.88 -7.19 -10.44
CA SER A 11 -8.48 -8.61 -10.50
C SER A 11 -7.22 -8.94 -9.70
N GLU A 12 -6.27 -8.00 -9.64
CA GLU A 12 -5.08 -8.14 -8.79
C GLU A 12 -5.45 -8.09 -7.29
N ILE A 13 -6.36 -7.19 -6.88
CA ILE A 13 -6.87 -7.13 -5.51
C ILE A 13 -7.56 -8.45 -5.15
N ASP A 14 -8.44 -8.94 -6.01
CA ASP A 14 -9.18 -10.20 -5.80
C ASP A 14 -8.21 -11.37 -5.67
N TYR A 15 -7.17 -11.41 -6.49
CA TYR A 15 -6.11 -12.43 -6.42
C TYR A 15 -5.29 -12.33 -5.13
N ILE A 16 -4.91 -11.13 -4.70
CA ILE A 16 -4.15 -10.92 -3.46
C ILE A 16 -5.01 -11.37 -2.26
N THR A 17 -6.29 -11.02 -2.25
CA THR A 17 -7.19 -11.19 -1.08
C THR A 17 -7.87 -12.55 -1.03
N GLN A 18 -7.66 -13.44 -1.99
CA GLN A 18 -8.22 -14.80 -1.97
C GLN A 18 -7.74 -15.65 -0.77
N SER A 19 -6.69 -15.23 -0.08
CA SER A 19 -6.17 -15.89 1.12
C SER A 19 -5.79 -14.84 2.17
N ALA A 20 -6.16 -15.08 3.42
CA ALA A 20 -6.06 -14.12 4.52
C ALA A 20 -4.62 -13.77 4.93
N GLY A 21 -3.66 -14.67 4.75
CA GLY A 21 -2.27 -14.49 5.18
C GLY A 21 -1.29 -14.34 4.02
N GLY A 22 -0.02 -14.32 4.36
CA GLY A 22 1.13 -14.24 3.47
C GLY A 22 1.75 -12.84 3.39
N SER A 23 3.09 -12.80 3.46
CA SER A 23 3.92 -11.60 3.35
C SER A 23 4.54 -11.48 1.97
N VAL A 24 4.96 -10.28 1.59
CA VAL A 24 5.82 -10.07 0.40
C VAL A 24 7.23 -10.57 0.69
N TYR A 25 7.68 -10.41 1.94
CA TYR A 25 8.98 -10.90 2.39
C TYR A 25 9.01 -12.42 2.41
N VAL A 26 10.04 -13.00 1.82
CA VAL A 26 10.33 -14.43 1.87
C VAL A 26 11.32 -14.68 3.00
N ALA A 27 10.89 -15.40 4.03
CA ALA A 27 11.76 -15.75 5.16
C ALA A 27 12.89 -16.68 4.75
N ASP A 28 14.06 -16.57 5.40
CA ASP A 28 15.25 -17.35 5.07
C ASP A 28 15.00 -18.87 5.06
N ALA A 29 14.17 -19.37 5.98
CA ALA A 29 13.76 -20.78 6.02
C ALA A 29 13.00 -21.26 4.77
N SER A 30 12.47 -20.32 3.97
CA SER A 30 11.69 -20.59 2.76
C SER A 30 12.47 -20.36 1.46
N LEU A 31 13.73 -19.94 1.54
CA LEU A 31 14.57 -19.66 0.35
C LEU A 31 14.89 -20.90 -0.50
N GLY A 32 14.71 -22.11 0.03
CA GLY A 32 14.79 -23.36 -0.74
C GLY A 32 13.58 -23.65 -1.63
N SER A 33 12.48 -22.88 -1.51
CA SER A 33 11.24 -23.09 -2.24
C SER A 33 11.09 -22.10 -3.40
N VAL A 34 11.28 -22.58 -4.63
CA VAL A 34 11.07 -21.77 -5.85
C VAL A 34 9.66 -21.20 -5.90
N ASN A 35 8.65 -21.97 -5.53
CA ASN A 35 7.25 -21.52 -5.52
C ASN A 35 7.00 -20.41 -4.50
N THR A 36 7.73 -20.38 -3.39
CA THR A 36 7.62 -19.31 -2.40
C THR A 36 8.32 -18.04 -2.90
N ILE A 37 9.52 -18.16 -3.43
CA ILE A 37 10.29 -17.02 -3.96
C ILE A 37 9.54 -16.36 -5.12
N PHE A 38 8.99 -17.14 -6.05
CA PHE A 38 8.27 -16.68 -7.23
C PHE A 38 6.74 -16.76 -7.07
N SER A 39 6.23 -16.52 -5.86
CA SER A 39 4.79 -16.52 -5.61
C SER A 39 4.08 -15.45 -6.45
N GLY A 40 3.22 -15.86 -7.38
CA GLY A 40 2.42 -14.94 -8.19
C GLY A 40 1.60 -13.99 -7.32
N ARG A 41 0.95 -14.51 -6.26
CA ARG A 41 0.10 -13.73 -5.37
C ARG A 41 0.87 -12.77 -4.47
N LEU A 42 1.98 -13.20 -3.89
CA LEU A 42 2.69 -12.44 -2.86
C LEU A 42 3.86 -11.64 -3.44
N SER A 43 4.82 -12.31 -4.08
CA SER A 43 6.02 -11.65 -4.58
C SER A 43 5.71 -10.70 -5.74
N TYR A 44 4.80 -11.09 -6.65
CA TYR A 44 4.45 -10.26 -7.81
C TYR A 44 3.25 -9.36 -7.53
N SER A 45 2.06 -9.90 -7.32
CA SER A 45 0.84 -9.07 -7.24
C SER A 45 0.83 -8.19 -5.99
N LYS A 46 1.02 -8.75 -4.78
CA LYS A 46 1.08 -7.95 -3.56
C LYS A 46 2.29 -7.01 -3.55
N GLY A 47 3.48 -7.47 -3.99
CA GLY A 47 4.67 -6.63 -4.12
C GLY A 47 4.45 -5.45 -5.07
N GLY A 48 3.85 -5.67 -6.23
CA GLY A 48 3.48 -4.61 -7.17
C GLY A 48 2.49 -3.61 -6.58
N TYR A 49 1.50 -4.09 -5.80
CA TYR A 49 0.56 -3.21 -5.09
C TYR A 49 1.23 -2.39 -3.99
N VAL A 50 2.20 -2.94 -3.27
CA VAL A 50 2.99 -2.20 -2.28
C VAL A 50 3.70 -1.02 -2.94
N LEU A 51 4.36 -1.23 -4.08
CA LEU A 51 4.99 -0.14 -4.83
C LEU A 51 3.96 0.89 -5.33
N ARG A 52 2.77 0.44 -5.75
CA ARG A 52 1.68 1.33 -6.14
C ARG A 52 1.17 2.19 -4.97
N MET A 53 1.10 1.63 -3.76
CA MET A 53 0.73 2.39 -2.56
C MET A 53 1.81 3.43 -2.19
N ILE A 54 3.09 3.07 -2.28
CA ILE A 54 4.21 4.03 -2.10
C ILE A 54 4.11 5.17 -3.12
N LYS A 55 3.84 4.84 -4.40
CA LYS A 55 3.60 5.84 -5.44
C LYS A 55 2.42 6.76 -5.10
N TRP A 56 1.33 6.21 -4.57
CA TRP A 56 0.18 6.99 -4.12
C TRP A 56 0.57 7.97 -3.00
N VAL A 57 1.36 7.53 -2.04
CA VAL A 57 1.79 8.34 -0.89
C VAL A 57 2.76 9.45 -1.30
N LEU A 58 3.64 9.19 -2.25
CA LEU A 58 4.69 10.12 -2.70
C LEU A 58 4.23 11.04 -3.85
N GLY A 59 3.28 10.59 -4.65
CA GLY A 59 2.99 11.17 -5.96
C GLY A 59 3.95 10.66 -7.06
N ASP A 60 3.59 10.91 -8.32
CA ASP A 60 4.28 10.34 -9.47
C ASP A 60 5.75 10.77 -9.57
N ALA A 61 6.04 12.08 -9.54
CA ALA A 61 7.37 12.58 -9.81
C ALA A 61 8.39 12.17 -8.72
N PRO A 62 8.14 12.34 -7.41
CA PRO A 62 9.05 11.88 -6.36
C PRO A 62 9.24 10.36 -6.36
N PHE A 63 8.17 9.59 -6.62
CA PHE A 63 8.26 8.13 -6.68
C PHE A 63 9.21 7.66 -7.78
N TYR A 64 9.03 8.15 -9.02
CA TYR A 64 9.89 7.75 -10.13
C TYR A 64 11.32 8.26 -9.98
N GLN A 65 11.52 9.43 -9.36
CA GLN A 65 12.87 9.90 -9.03
C GLN A 65 13.53 8.96 -8.02
N ALA A 66 12.85 8.59 -6.95
CA ALA A 66 13.39 7.68 -5.94
C ALA A 66 13.74 6.29 -6.52
N LEU A 67 12.96 5.77 -7.46
CA LEU A 67 13.31 4.53 -8.16
C LEU A 67 14.55 4.69 -9.05
N LYS A 68 14.72 5.81 -9.73
CA LYS A 68 15.95 6.10 -10.50
C LYS A 68 17.16 6.19 -9.58
N ASP A 69 17.04 6.89 -8.46
CA ASP A 69 18.11 7.01 -7.47
C ASP A 69 18.49 5.64 -6.91
N TYR A 70 17.49 4.79 -6.58
CA TYR A 70 17.71 3.42 -6.15
C TYR A 70 18.53 2.60 -7.17
N HIS A 71 18.14 2.63 -8.44
CA HIS A 71 18.83 1.89 -9.50
C HIS A 71 20.23 2.43 -9.82
N ASN A 72 20.47 3.71 -9.57
CA ASN A 72 21.75 4.35 -9.85
C ASN A 72 22.74 4.35 -8.68
N GLN A 73 22.37 3.76 -7.52
CA GLN A 73 23.32 3.65 -6.41
C GLN A 73 24.50 2.74 -6.79
N PRO A 74 25.74 3.19 -6.65
CA PRO A 74 26.91 2.43 -7.10
C PRO A 74 27.06 1.05 -6.43
N ASN A 75 26.59 0.91 -5.20
CA ASN A 75 26.61 -0.33 -4.44
C ASN A 75 25.43 -1.28 -4.77
N LEU A 76 24.43 -0.82 -5.52
CA LEU A 76 23.27 -1.63 -5.92
C LEU A 76 23.20 -1.88 -7.42
N ALA A 77 23.75 -0.96 -8.23
CA ALA A 77 23.76 -1.08 -9.69
C ALA A 77 24.49 -2.35 -10.10
N TYR A 78 23.77 -3.26 -10.78
CA TYR A 78 24.25 -4.59 -11.21
C TYR A 78 24.71 -5.50 -10.05
N GLN A 79 24.26 -5.25 -8.82
CA GLN A 79 24.56 -6.03 -7.63
C GLN A 79 23.28 -6.61 -7.02
N TYR A 80 23.45 -7.40 -5.96
CA TYR A 80 22.33 -7.89 -5.17
C TYR A 80 21.78 -6.77 -4.28
N ALA A 81 20.45 -6.75 -4.12
CA ALA A 81 19.76 -5.80 -3.26
C ALA A 81 18.85 -6.55 -2.28
N VAL A 82 18.66 -5.98 -1.10
CA VAL A 82 17.71 -6.46 -0.10
C VAL A 82 16.61 -5.42 0.16
N THR A 83 15.54 -5.82 0.81
CA THR A 83 14.38 -4.96 1.08
C THR A 83 14.74 -3.63 1.77
N THR A 84 15.71 -3.67 2.69
CA THR A 84 16.19 -2.47 3.39
C THR A 84 16.89 -1.47 2.48
N ASP A 85 17.50 -1.90 1.39
CA ASP A 85 18.15 -0.98 0.44
C ASP A 85 17.10 -0.11 -0.26
N LEU A 86 15.98 -0.70 -0.69
CA LEU A 86 14.87 0.07 -1.24
C LEU A 86 14.30 1.06 -0.20
N LYS A 87 14.07 0.60 1.04
CA LYS A 87 13.56 1.46 2.11
C LYS A 87 14.47 2.66 2.37
N ASN A 88 15.78 2.41 2.50
CA ASN A 88 16.77 3.46 2.74
C ASN A 88 16.87 4.42 1.56
N SER A 89 16.79 3.92 0.33
CA SER A 89 16.79 4.76 -0.86
C SER A 89 15.57 5.68 -0.92
N LEU A 90 14.39 5.17 -0.59
CA LEU A 90 13.17 5.98 -0.49
C LEU A 90 13.33 7.10 0.53
N LEU A 91 13.87 6.80 1.72
CA LEU A 91 14.14 7.80 2.74
C LEU A 91 15.13 8.86 2.26
N GLN A 92 16.25 8.45 1.65
CA GLN A 92 17.28 9.37 1.14
C GLN A 92 16.74 10.28 0.04
N SER A 93 16.00 9.73 -0.91
CA SER A 93 15.49 10.49 -2.07
C SER A 93 14.31 11.39 -1.73
N THR A 94 13.46 11.02 -0.77
CA THR A 94 12.18 11.70 -0.52
C THR A 94 12.08 12.35 0.85
N GLY A 95 12.98 12.02 1.77
CA GLY A 95 12.88 12.43 3.19
C GLY A 95 11.78 11.73 3.98
N LYS A 96 11.00 10.83 3.35
CA LYS A 96 9.89 10.14 4.00
C LYS A 96 10.31 8.77 4.54
N ASP A 97 10.09 8.54 5.84
CA ASP A 97 10.33 7.25 6.47
C ASP A 97 9.16 6.29 6.19
N PHE A 98 9.46 5.16 5.57
CA PHE A 98 8.54 4.07 5.29
C PHE A 98 8.72 2.87 6.23
N THR A 99 9.40 3.02 7.36
CA THR A 99 9.70 1.88 8.25
C THR A 99 8.44 1.20 8.75
N GLY A 100 7.45 1.94 9.26
CA GLY A 100 6.16 1.38 9.68
C GLY A 100 5.43 0.71 8.52
N PHE A 101 5.35 1.40 7.37
CA PHE A 101 4.74 0.85 6.17
C PHE A 101 5.38 -0.46 5.70
N PHE A 102 6.72 -0.58 5.72
CA PHE A 102 7.41 -1.82 5.34
C PHE A 102 7.14 -2.94 6.35
N ASN A 103 7.09 -2.63 7.64
CA ASN A 103 6.74 -3.60 8.68
C ASN A 103 5.36 -4.20 8.44
N ASP A 104 4.37 -3.38 8.10
CA ASP A 104 3.00 -3.83 7.90
C ASP A 104 2.79 -4.53 6.55
N TRP A 105 3.27 -3.93 5.46
CA TRP A 105 2.89 -4.34 4.11
C TRP A 105 3.85 -5.31 3.44
N ILE A 106 5.14 -5.33 3.85
CA ILE A 106 6.17 -6.22 3.29
C ILE A 106 6.45 -7.38 4.25
N TYR A 107 6.79 -7.09 5.50
CA TYR A 107 7.10 -8.13 6.48
C TYR A 107 5.84 -8.71 7.13
N GLY A 108 4.83 -7.91 7.35
CA GLY A 108 3.53 -8.31 7.86
C GLY A 108 2.72 -9.12 6.84
N GLN A 109 1.80 -9.93 7.36
CA GLN A 109 0.93 -10.77 6.54
C GLN A 109 -0.47 -10.18 6.42
N GLY A 110 -1.14 -10.52 5.32
CA GLY A 110 -2.53 -10.16 5.10
C GLY A 110 -2.73 -8.78 4.51
N TYR A 111 -3.89 -8.23 4.79
CA TYR A 111 -4.40 -6.96 4.25
C TYR A 111 -5.51 -6.42 5.16
N PRO A 112 -5.79 -5.11 5.11
CA PRO A 112 -6.92 -4.51 5.83
C PRO A 112 -8.21 -4.56 5.02
N SER A 113 -9.35 -4.65 5.74
CA SER A 113 -10.68 -4.36 5.23
C SER A 113 -11.21 -3.13 5.96
N TYR A 114 -11.84 -2.21 5.23
CA TYR A 114 -12.32 -0.96 5.80
C TYR A 114 -13.84 -0.91 5.86
N GLN A 115 -14.38 -0.46 7.00
CA GLN A 115 -15.75 -0.04 7.13
C GLN A 115 -15.77 1.48 7.28
N ILE A 116 -16.33 2.17 6.27
CA ILE A 116 -16.45 3.63 6.27
C ILE A 116 -17.92 3.98 6.48
N ARG A 117 -18.20 4.77 7.53
CA ARG A 117 -19.49 5.40 7.79
C ARG A 117 -19.32 6.90 7.66
N TRP A 118 -20.34 7.56 7.15
CA TRP A 118 -20.34 9.01 7.03
C TRP A 118 -21.72 9.59 7.34
N ASN A 119 -21.74 10.83 7.76
CA ASN A 119 -22.96 11.62 7.87
C ASN A 119 -22.66 13.08 7.51
N GLN A 120 -23.70 13.81 7.12
CA GLN A 120 -23.65 15.25 6.93
C GLN A 120 -24.43 15.91 8.06
N THR A 121 -23.82 16.86 8.73
CA THR A 121 -24.46 17.65 9.78
C THR A 121 -25.28 18.81 9.18
N PRO A 122 -26.23 19.43 9.93
CA PRO A 122 -27.04 20.55 9.43
C PRO A 122 -26.23 21.76 8.95
N ASP A 123 -25.04 21.96 9.50
CA ASP A 123 -24.07 22.99 9.10
C ASP A 123 -23.20 22.59 7.88
N GLN A 124 -23.62 21.54 7.16
CA GLN A 124 -23.00 21.04 5.94
C GLN A 124 -21.59 20.47 6.11
N VAL A 125 -21.18 20.13 7.33
CA VAL A 125 -19.93 19.41 7.59
C VAL A 125 -20.14 17.92 7.35
N ILE A 126 -19.23 17.29 6.59
CA ILE A 126 -19.22 15.83 6.39
C ILE A 126 -18.25 15.21 7.40
N ARG A 127 -18.73 14.24 8.15
CA ARG A 127 -17.94 13.47 9.12
C ARG A 127 -17.79 12.04 8.63
N PHE A 128 -16.59 11.50 8.75
CA PHE A 128 -16.29 10.11 8.42
C PHE A 128 -15.88 9.35 9.68
N LYS A 129 -16.37 8.13 9.82
CA LYS A 129 -15.87 7.17 10.80
C LYS A 129 -15.28 5.99 10.03
N VAL A 130 -13.98 5.76 10.22
CA VAL A 130 -13.26 4.66 9.56
C VAL A 130 -12.87 3.63 10.59
N ALA A 131 -13.26 2.38 10.35
CA ALA A 131 -12.81 1.22 11.11
C ALA A 131 -12.09 0.27 10.18
N GLN A 132 -11.03 -0.36 10.67
CA GLN A 132 -10.22 -1.34 9.95
C GLN A 132 -10.27 -2.69 10.66
N THR A 133 -10.35 -3.75 9.87
CA THR A 133 -10.19 -5.14 10.33
C THR A 133 -9.09 -5.79 9.51
N GLN A 134 -8.13 -6.44 10.18
CA GLN A 134 -7.02 -7.13 9.56
C GLN A 134 -7.40 -8.56 9.19
N SER A 135 -6.96 -9.04 8.03
CA SER A 135 -7.17 -10.42 7.61
C SER A 135 -6.26 -11.42 8.34
N HIS A 136 -5.18 -10.95 8.96
CA HIS A 136 -4.19 -11.78 9.68
C HIS A 136 -3.67 -11.06 10.93
N SER A 137 -3.39 -11.80 12.00
CA SER A 137 -3.01 -11.27 13.32
C SER A 137 -1.57 -10.75 13.42
N SER A 138 -0.75 -10.89 12.38
CA SER A 138 0.66 -10.39 12.38
C SER A 138 0.78 -8.87 12.35
N VAL A 139 -0.28 -8.17 11.93
CA VAL A 139 -0.34 -6.71 11.88
C VAL A 139 -1.56 -6.28 12.70
N ASN A 140 -1.35 -5.39 13.64
CA ASN A 140 -2.44 -4.87 14.48
C ASN A 140 -3.24 -3.77 13.75
N PHE A 141 -2.57 -2.99 12.93
CA PHE A 141 -3.17 -1.89 12.18
C PHE A 141 -2.28 -1.55 10.98
N PHE A 142 -2.90 -1.44 9.79
CA PHE A 142 -2.19 -1.02 8.57
C PHE A 142 -2.33 0.49 8.38
N GLU A 143 -1.26 1.23 8.60
CA GLU A 143 -1.26 2.67 8.37
C GLU A 143 -1.17 2.97 6.87
N LEU A 144 -2.19 3.67 6.35
CA LEU A 144 -2.21 4.14 4.97
C LEU A 144 -3.14 5.35 4.83
N PRO A 145 -2.71 6.43 4.18
CA PRO A 145 -3.61 7.50 3.79
C PRO A 145 -4.69 6.97 2.83
N LEU A 146 -5.97 7.21 3.15
CA LEU A 146 -7.10 6.70 2.38
C LEU A 146 -7.64 7.77 1.43
N PRO A 147 -7.63 7.53 0.10
CA PRO A 147 -8.28 8.44 -0.86
C PRO A 147 -9.80 8.31 -0.79
N ILE A 148 -10.49 9.39 -0.55
CA ILE A 148 -11.94 9.46 -0.52
C ILE A 148 -12.43 10.39 -1.63
N LYS A 149 -13.36 9.90 -2.43
CA LYS A 149 -14.11 10.71 -3.39
C LYS A 149 -15.51 10.96 -2.85
N VAL A 150 -15.86 12.22 -2.66
CA VAL A 150 -17.22 12.64 -2.28
C VAL A 150 -17.89 13.22 -3.51
N THR A 151 -19.10 12.75 -3.82
CA THR A 151 -19.91 13.28 -4.91
C THR A 151 -21.18 13.88 -4.34
N GLY A 152 -21.41 15.16 -4.57
CA GLY A 152 -22.61 15.87 -4.16
C GLY A 152 -23.81 15.56 -5.08
N THR A 153 -25.01 15.87 -4.62
CA THR A 153 -26.28 15.61 -5.33
C THR A 153 -26.40 16.35 -6.67
N ALA A 154 -25.71 17.49 -6.81
CA ALA A 154 -25.63 18.24 -8.06
C ALA A 154 -24.40 17.89 -8.91
N GLY A 155 -23.71 16.77 -8.61
CA GLY A 155 -22.58 16.27 -9.39
C GLY A 155 -21.22 16.88 -9.03
N GLN A 156 -21.14 17.75 -8.02
CA GLN A 156 -19.85 18.26 -7.52
C GLN A 156 -19.01 17.11 -6.99
N VAL A 157 -17.70 17.17 -7.24
CA VAL A 157 -16.76 16.14 -6.79
C VAL A 157 -15.66 16.79 -5.96
N VAL A 158 -15.43 16.24 -4.78
CA VAL A 158 -14.31 16.59 -3.89
C VAL A 158 -13.48 15.36 -3.63
N TYR A 159 -12.16 15.48 -3.74
CA TYR A 159 -11.22 14.44 -3.38
C TYR A 159 -10.55 14.81 -2.05
N LEU A 160 -10.56 13.88 -1.12
CA LEU A 160 -9.96 14.02 0.21
C LEU A 160 -8.95 12.90 0.42
N VAL A 161 -8.01 13.13 1.31
CA VAL A 161 -7.12 12.09 1.84
C VAL A 161 -7.34 12.03 3.35
N LEU A 162 -7.80 10.88 3.85
CA LEU A 162 -7.93 10.65 5.27
C LEU A 162 -6.63 10.03 5.78
N ASP A 163 -5.97 10.70 6.71
CA ASP A 163 -4.79 10.19 7.39
C ASP A 163 -5.24 9.18 8.47
N HIS A 164 -5.38 7.92 8.07
CA HIS A 164 -5.94 6.86 8.89
C HIS A 164 -4.83 6.18 9.72
N GLN A 165 -4.68 6.59 10.97
CA GLN A 165 -3.66 6.11 11.90
C GLN A 165 -4.22 5.26 13.05
N SER A 166 -5.53 5.25 13.25
CA SER A 166 -6.19 4.46 14.29
C SER A 166 -7.64 4.15 13.94
N ASN A 167 -8.19 3.11 14.56
CA ASN A 167 -9.60 2.77 14.42
C ASN A 167 -10.51 3.85 15.05
N ASN A 168 -11.69 4.04 14.46
CA ASN A 168 -12.69 5.02 14.89
C ASN A 168 -12.18 6.48 14.85
N GLN A 169 -11.24 6.78 14.00
CA GLN A 169 -10.80 8.14 13.72
C GLN A 169 -11.92 8.91 12.98
N TYR A 170 -12.12 10.18 13.35
CA TYR A 170 -13.17 11.06 12.82
C TYR A 170 -12.56 12.23 12.07
#